data_6ea415cc455b9f9a527b19455d45f042
#
_entry.id   6ea415cc455b9f9a527b19455d45f042
#
_cell.length_a   1.000
_cell.length_b   1.000
_cell.length_c   1.000
_cell.angle_alpha   90.00
_cell.angle_beta   90.00
_cell.angle_gamma   90.00
#
_symmetry.space_group_name_H-M   'P 1'
#
loop_
_entity.id
_entity.type
_entity.pdbx_description
1 polymer ?
#
loop_
_entity_poly.entity_id
_entity_poly.type
_entity_poly.pdbx_seq_one_letter_code
_entity_poly.pdbx_strand_id
1 'polypeptide(L)'
;FRIDGDGTTYIVMDSPREPGNVKPFIFVDDLFAKQGLNVPKIYAQDVEQGFLLLSDLGTQTYLDVLSEDNASRLMDDATTALVKLQKNSKPGVLPEYSEELLRRELELFPEWYVKRHLNMEITPQMRSMFDKMFDHIIEKNLAQSFVYVHRDYMPRNLMLEEKDNPGIIDFQDAVYG
;
A
#
# COMPACT_ATOMS: atom_id res chain seq x y z
N PHE A 1 -13.04 9.26 8.94
CA PHE A 1 -13.38 10.20 10.04
C PHE A 1 -12.94 9.60 11.36
N ARG A 2 -12.29 10.42 12.22
CA ARG A 2 -11.99 10.02 13.60
C ARG A 2 -13.17 10.37 14.50
N ILE A 3 -13.57 9.44 15.37
CA ILE A 3 -14.65 9.62 16.35
C ILE A 3 -14.16 9.20 17.73
N ASP A 4 -14.73 9.83 18.78
CA ASP A 4 -14.46 9.49 20.17
C ASP A 4 -15.59 8.63 20.74
N GLY A 5 -15.24 7.59 21.49
CA GLY A 5 -16.19 6.73 22.19
C GLY A 5 -15.58 6.16 23.46
N ASP A 6 -16.19 6.43 24.60
CA ASP A 6 -15.81 5.91 25.94
C ASP A 6 -14.30 6.05 26.27
N GLY A 7 -13.69 7.19 25.87
CA GLY A 7 -12.27 7.48 26.12
C GLY A 7 -11.31 6.79 25.13
N THR A 8 -11.86 6.16 24.10
CA THR A 8 -11.08 5.54 23.01
C THR A 8 -11.44 6.21 21.69
N THR A 9 -10.45 6.40 20.81
CA THR A 9 -10.67 6.93 19.49
C THR A 9 -10.82 5.79 18.47
N TYR A 10 -11.66 6.02 17.46
CA TYR A 10 -11.93 5.09 16.36
C TYR A 10 -11.86 5.82 15.03
N ILE A 11 -11.59 5.06 13.97
CA ILE A 11 -11.64 5.55 12.59
C ILE A 11 -12.87 4.98 11.91
N VAL A 12 -13.72 5.85 11.36
CA VAL A 12 -14.78 5.46 10.42
C VAL A 12 -14.24 5.64 9.01
N MET A 13 -14.05 4.54 8.30
CA MET A 13 -13.79 4.54 6.87
C MET A 13 -15.13 4.62 6.14
N ASP A 14 -15.24 5.57 5.21
CA ASP A 14 -16.45 5.88 4.44
C ASP A 14 -16.13 5.78 2.94
N SER A 15 -16.63 4.73 2.29
CA SER A 15 -16.41 4.46 0.86
C SER A 15 -17.73 4.12 0.15
N PRO A 16 -18.79 4.94 0.30
CA PRO A 16 -20.14 4.59 -0.19
C PRO A 16 -20.27 4.61 -1.70
N ARG A 17 -19.38 5.31 -2.43
CA ARG A 17 -19.41 5.40 -3.90
C ARG A 17 -18.86 4.17 -4.59
N GLU A 18 -18.10 3.38 -3.89
CA GLU A 18 -17.46 2.17 -4.39
C GLU A 18 -17.53 1.04 -3.34
N PRO A 19 -18.75 0.51 -3.06
CA PRO A 19 -18.94 -0.49 -2.01
C PRO A 19 -18.05 -1.73 -2.16
N GLY A 20 -17.63 -2.03 -3.41
CA GLY A 20 -16.69 -3.11 -3.70
C GLY A 20 -15.29 -2.90 -3.14
N ASN A 21 -14.87 -1.66 -2.89
CA ASN A 21 -13.52 -1.32 -2.43
C ASN A 21 -13.25 -1.69 -0.97
N VAL A 22 -14.27 -1.84 -0.14
CA VAL A 22 -14.06 -2.29 1.25
C VAL A 22 -13.72 -3.78 1.35
N LYS A 23 -14.09 -4.62 0.37
CA LYS A 23 -13.80 -6.06 0.38
C LYS A 23 -12.31 -6.36 0.26
N PRO A 24 -11.54 -5.76 -0.67
CA PRO A 24 -10.10 -5.91 -0.71
C PRO A 24 -9.44 -5.46 0.59
N PHE A 25 -9.86 -4.32 1.16
CA PHE A 25 -9.36 -3.85 2.44
C PHE A 25 -9.57 -4.88 3.55
N ILE A 26 -10.80 -5.37 3.74
CA ILE A 26 -11.14 -6.38 4.76
C ILE A 26 -10.29 -7.65 4.57
N PHE A 27 -10.15 -8.10 3.34
CA PHE A 27 -9.41 -9.32 3.02
C PHE A 27 -7.91 -9.19 3.31
N VAL A 28 -7.29 -8.09 2.87
CA VAL A 28 -5.84 -7.85 3.08
C VAL A 28 -5.56 -7.56 4.54
N ASP A 29 -6.43 -6.81 5.23
CA ASP A 29 -6.34 -6.54 6.67
C ASP A 29 -6.28 -7.85 7.47
N ASP A 30 -7.24 -8.76 7.27
CA ASP A 30 -7.28 -10.06 7.93
C ASP A 30 -6.03 -10.91 7.61
N LEU A 31 -5.58 -10.87 6.35
CA LEU A 31 -4.37 -11.56 5.91
C LEU A 31 -3.12 -11.05 6.65
N PHE A 32 -2.95 -9.73 6.73
CA PHE A 32 -1.79 -9.09 7.36
C PHE A 32 -1.82 -9.24 8.89
N ALA A 33 -3.00 -9.07 9.50
CA ALA A 33 -3.19 -9.30 10.94
C ALA A 33 -2.80 -10.73 11.35
N LYS A 34 -3.19 -11.75 10.57
CA LYS A 34 -2.82 -13.16 10.80
C LYS A 34 -1.32 -13.42 10.66
N GLN A 35 -0.60 -12.57 9.99
CA GLN A 35 0.87 -12.63 9.88
C GLN A 35 1.58 -11.89 11.01
N GLY A 36 0.83 -11.29 11.93
CA GLY A 36 1.37 -10.54 13.07
C GLY A 36 1.87 -9.14 12.70
N LEU A 37 1.30 -8.56 11.64
CA LEU A 37 1.49 -7.16 11.30
C LEU A 37 0.50 -6.29 12.08
N ASN A 38 0.93 -5.09 12.46
CA ASN A 38 0.06 -4.13 13.11
C ASN A 38 -0.75 -3.37 12.05
N VAL A 39 -1.96 -3.82 11.80
CA VAL A 39 -2.95 -3.21 10.91
C VAL A 39 -4.17 -2.77 11.72
N PRO A 40 -5.03 -1.88 11.20
CA PRO A 40 -6.23 -1.44 11.91
C PRO A 40 -7.15 -2.62 12.23
N LYS A 41 -7.54 -2.77 13.48
CA LYS A 41 -8.53 -3.77 13.85
C LYS A 41 -9.92 -3.35 13.37
N ILE A 42 -10.61 -4.20 12.62
CA ILE A 42 -12.00 -3.98 12.19
C ILE A 42 -12.95 -4.38 13.33
N TYR A 43 -13.69 -3.40 13.87
CA TYR A 43 -14.68 -3.63 14.94
C TYR A 43 -16.08 -3.89 14.39
N ALA A 44 -16.44 -3.20 13.30
CA ALA A 44 -17.73 -3.37 12.63
C ALA A 44 -17.59 -3.06 11.14
N GLN A 45 -18.49 -3.63 10.35
CA GLN A 45 -18.51 -3.44 8.91
C GLN A 45 -19.92 -3.38 8.35
N ASP A 46 -20.16 -2.47 7.42
CA ASP A 46 -21.32 -2.45 6.54
C ASP A 46 -20.82 -2.42 5.09
N VAL A 47 -20.66 -3.62 4.52
CA VAL A 47 -20.08 -3.79 3.17
C VAL A 47 -21.03 -3.24 2.10
N GLU A 48 -22.34 -3.28 2.32
CA GLU A 48 -23.34 -2.80 1.36
C GLU A 48 -23.31 -1.27 1.24
N GLN A 49 -23.12 -0.58 2.35
CA GLN A 49 -23.02 0.87 2.40
C GLN A 49 -21.57 1.38 2.28
N GLY A 50 -20.58 0.51 2.38
CA GLY A 50 -19.16 0.86 2.26
C GLY A 50 -18.54 1.46 3.54
N PHE A 51 -19.06 1.12 4.73
CA PHE A 51 -18.53 1.62 6.00
C PHE A 51 -17.77 0.57 6.78
N LEU A 52 -16.65 0.98 7.37
CA LEU A 52 -15.91 0.19 8.36
C LEU A 52 -15.64 1.03 9.60
N LEU A 53 -15.74 0.39 10.78
CA LEU A 53 -15.28 0.94 12.06
C LEU A 53 -13.96 0.28 12.41
N LEU A 54 -12.90 1.08 12.49
CA LEU A 54 -11.52 0.62 12.65
C LEU A 54 -10.92 1.12 13.95
N SER A 55 -9.91 0.41 14.47
CA SER A 55 -9.04 0.97 15.50
C SER A 55 -8.28 2.19 14.95
N ASP A 56 -8.02 3.12 15.87
CA ASP A 56 -7.20 4.28 15.56
C ASP A 56 -5.73 3.96 15.85
N LEU A 57 -4.88 4.01 14.84
CA LEU A 57 -3.43 3.83 14.93
C LEU A 57 -2.70 5.15 15.16
N GLY A 58 -3.35 6.11 15.83
CA GLY A 58 -2.73 7.39 16.17
C GLY A 58 -2.82 8.44 15.08
N THR A 59 -2.05 9.53 15.27
CA THR A 59 -2.13 10.73 14.44
C THR A 59 -0.85 11.05 13.69
N GLN A 60 0.23 10.34 13.96
CA GLN A 60 1.55 10.63 13.41
C GLN A 60 2.00 9.50 12.48
N THR A 61 2.35 9.86 11.28
CA THR A 61 3.02 8.95 10.34
C THR A 61 4.53 9.03 10.54
N TYR A 62 5.26 8.05 9.99
CA TYR A 62 6.72 8.14 9.92
C TYR A 62 7.17 9.41 9.18
N LEU A 63 6.42 9.83 8.16
CA LEU A 63 6.74 11.06 7.41
C LEU A 63 6.73 12.30 8.31
N ASP A 64 5.82 12.35 9.29
CA ASP A 64 5.68 13.51 10.19
C ASP A 64 6.81 13.60 11.22
N VAL A 65 7.41 12.47 11.58
CA VAL A 65 8.36 12.39 12.72
C VAL A 65 9.79 12.02 12.31
N LEU A 66 10.02 11.60 11.06
CA LEU A 66 11.32 11.14 10.59
C LEU A 66 12.38 12.25 10.70
N SER A 67 13.49 11.94 11.32
CA SER A 67 14.64 12.83 11.50
C SER A 67 15.95 12.03 11.42
N GLU A 68 17.09 12.71 11.34
CA GLU A 68 18.40 12.05 11.36
C GLU A 68 18.62 11.20 12.61
N ASP A 69 18.10 11.64 13.77
CA ASP A 69 18.28 10.96 15.06
C ASP A 69 17.49 9.65 15.18
N ASN A 70 16.35 9.53 14.49
CA ASN A 70 15.45 8.39 14.63
C ASN A 70 15.32 7.52 13.38
N ALA A 71 15.85 7.96 12.24
CA ALA A 71 15.71 7.29 10.94
C ALA A 71 16.15 5.83 10.97
N SER A 72 17.31 5.53 11.56
CA SER A 72 17.80 4.14 11.63
C SER A 72 16.80 3.24 12.35
N ARG A 73 16.34 3.64 13.53
CA ARG A 73 15.40 2.85 14.33
C ARG A 73 14.07 2.65 13.61
N LEU A 74 13.49 3.71 13.06
CA LEU A 74 12.20 3.63 12.36
C LEU A 74 12.28 2.78 11.08
N MET A 75 13.39 2.85 10.34
CA MET A 75 13.61 2.01 9.17
C MET A 75 13.87 0.54 9.54
N ASP A 76 14.50 0.26 10.68
CA ASP A 76 14.69 -1.09 11.18
C ASP A 76 13.33 -1.72 11.56
N ASP A 77 12.47 -0.97 12.25
CA ASP A 77 11.10 -1.40 12.58
C ASP A 77 10.29 -1.68 11.28
N ALA A 78 10.32 -0.75 10.33
CA ALA A 78 9.65 -0.91 9.03
C ALA A 78 10.18 -2.13 8.26
N THR A 79 11.49 -2.32 8.19
CA THR A 79 12.11 -3.46 7.52
C THR A 79 11.72 -4.78 8.19
N THR A 80 11.67 -4.81 9.52
CA THR A 80 11.25 -5.98 10.29
C THR A 80 9.80 -6.36 9.95
N ALA A 81 8.90 -5.39 9.88
CA ALA A 81 7.51 -5.62 9.48
C ALA A 81 7.41 -6.09 8.02
N LEU A 82 8.17 -5.49 7.11
CA LEU A 82 8.22 -5.92 5.70
C LEU A 82 8.72 -7.35 5.55
N VAL A 83 9.75 -7.75 6.30
CA VAL A 83 10.25 -9.14 6.31
C VAL A 83 9.20 -10.12 6.82
N LYS A 84 8.40 -9.75 7.84
CA LYS A 84 7.27 -10.58 8.29
C LYS A 84 6.24 -10.78 7.18
N LEU A 85 5.88 -9.70 6.47
CA LEU A 85 4.97 -9.75 5.33
C LEU A 85 5.47 -10.72 4.25
N GLN A 86 6.73 -10.58 3.86
CA GLN A 86 7.32 -11.35 2.77
C GLN A 86 7.53 -12.82 3.11
N LYS A 87 7.95 -13.15 4.33
CA LYS A 87 8.19 -14.54 4.77
C LYS A 87 6.96 -15.44 4.70
N ASN A 88 5.78 -14.87 4.85
CA ASN A 88 4.52 -15.61 4.87
C ASN A 88 3.77 -15.57 3.53
N SER A 89 4.43 -15.12 2.46
CA SER A 89 3.85 -15.04 1.13
C SER A 89 3.46 -16.41 0.58
N LYS A 90 2.29 -16.46 -0.06
CA LYS A 90 1.77 -17.68 -0.70
C LYS A 90 1.19 -17.33 -2.06
N PRO A 91 1.51 -18.10 -3.11
CA PRO A 91 0.90 -17.89 -4.44
C PRO A 91 -0.62 -18.11 -4.38
N GLY A 92 -1.35 -17.38 -5.22
CA GLY A 92 -2.80 -17.54 -5.38
C GLY A 92 -3.66 -16.97 -4.24
N VAL A 93 -3.07 -16.26 -3.26
CA VAL A 93 -3.80 -15.60 -2.16
C VAL A 93 -4.10 -14.16 -2.52
N LEU A 94 -3.08 -13.39 -2.91
CA LEU A 94 -3.24 -12.03 -3.44
C LEU A 94 -3.24 -12.07 -4.97
N PRO A 95 -3.79 -11.03 -5.64
CA PRO A 95 -3.67 -10.86 -7.07
C PRO A 95 -2.19 -10.86 -7.49
N GLU A 96 -1.90 -11.41 -8.66
CA GLU A 96 -0.53 -11.42 -9.19
C GLU A 96 -0.10 -10.04 -9.67
N TYR A 97 1.15 -9.65 -9.37
CA TYR A 97 1.78 -8.46 -9.92
C TYR A 97 2.22 -8.77 -11.36
N SER A 98 1.23 -8.91 -12.24
CA SER A 98 1.44 -9.36 -13.61
C SER A 98 2.18 -8.33 -14.47
N GLU A 99 2.71 -8.78 -15.62
CA GLU A 99 3.28 -7.88 -16.65
C GLU A 99 2.29 -6.78 -17.05
N GLU A 100 1.00 -7.13 -17.19
CA GLU A 100 -0.05 -6.18 -17.57
C GLU A 100 -0.22 -5.08 -16.50
N LEU A 101 -0.22 -5.45 -15.23
CA LEU A 101 -0.32 -4.49 -14.12
C LEU A 101 0.91 -3.60 -14.07
N LEU A 102 2.12 -4.17 -14.13
CA LEU A 102 3.37 -3.42 -14.16
C LEU A 102 3.41 -2.43 -15.34
N ARG A 103 3.01 -2.86 -16.54
CA ARG A 103 2.96 -2.00 -17.72
C ARG A 103 1.97 -0.86 -17.55
N ARG A 104 0.78 -1.14 -17.02
CA ARG A 104 -0.23 -0.12 -16.76
C ARG A 104 0.28 0.97 -15.81
N GLU A 105 1.03 0.60 -14.78
CA GLU A 105 1.63 1.57 -13.85
C GLU A 105 2.74 2.39 -14.50
N LEU A 106 3.60 1.77 -15.30
CA LEU A 106 4.64 2.48 -16.03
C LEU A 106 4.06 3.49 -17.04
N GLU A 107 2.92 3.17 -17.65
CA GLU A 107 2.22 4.07 -18.58
C GLU A 107 1.67 5.34 -17.92
N LEU A 108 1.56 5.39 -16.60
CA LEU A 108 1.19 6.61 -15.89
C LEU A 108 2.23 7.72 -16.08
N PHE A 109 3.52 7.36 -16.20
CA PHE A 109 4.58 8.35 -16.39
C PHE A 109 4.43 9.15 -17.69
N PRO A 110 4.38 8.54 -18.91
CA PRO A 110 4.18 9.30 -20.12
C PRO A 110 2.85 10.05 -20.17
N GLU A 111 1.77 9.47 -19.62
CA GLU A 111 0.46 10.11 -19.65
C GLU A 111 0.36 11.32 -18.72
N TRP A 112 0.76 11.16 -17.45
CA TRP A 112 0.55 12.19 -16.45
C TRP A 112 1.71 13.18 -16.37
N TYR A 113 2.96 12.70 -16.41
CA TYR A 113 4.11 13.57 -16.29
C TYR A 113 4.46 14.23 -17.62
N VAL A 114 4.65 13.46 -18.69
CA VAL A 114 5.11 14.01 -19.98
C VAL A 114 4.00 14.82 -20.65
N LYS A 115 2.81 14.22 -20.86
CA LYS A 115 1.73 14.91 -21.57
C LYS A 115 1.08 15.99 -20.72
N ARG A 116 0.65 15.67 -19.49
CA ARG A 116 -0.17 16.59 -18.69
C ARG A 116 0.64 17.61 -17.92
N HIS A 117 1.72 17.20 -17.24
CA HIS A 117 2.52 18.12 -16.43
C HIS A 117 3.48 18.96 -17.28
N LEU A 118 4.25 18.32 -18.18
CA LEU A 118 5.18 19.04 -19.07
C LEU A 118 4.50 19.64 -20.31
N ASN A 119 3.24 19.29 -20.59
CA ASN A 119 2.49 19.68 -21.78
C ASN A 119 3.25 19.35 -23.08
N MET A 120 3.88 18.18 -23.14
CA MET A 120 4.66 17.71 -24.27
C MET A 120 3.92 16.62 -25.02
N GLU A 121 3.99 16.66 -26.37
CA GLU A 121 3.53 15.55 -27.20
C GLU A 121 4.58 14.41 -27.21
N ILE A 122 4.10 13.18 -27.09
CA ILE A 122 4.97 11.99 -27.17
C ILE A 122 5.18 11.67 -28.64
N THR A 123 6.39 11.90 -29.13
CA THR A 123 6.78 11.53 -30.51
C THR A 123 6.90 10.01 -30.65
N PRO A 124 6.83 9.46 -31.89
CA PRO A 124 7.03 8.02 -32.13
C PRO A 124 8.39 7.51 -31.60
N GLN A 125 9.43 8.35 -31.66
CA GLN A 125 10.75 8.00 -31.11
C GLN A 125 10.73 7.91 -29.59
N MET A 126 10.09 8.86 -28.89
CA MET A 126 9.91 8.81 -27.44
C MET A 126 9.08 7.58 -27.04
N ARG A 127 8.00 7.27 -27.78
CA ARG A 127 7.19 6.07 -27.52
C ARG A 127 8.05 4.81 -27.61
N SER A 128 8.82 4.65 -28.69
CA SER A 128 9.70 3.49 -28.87
C SER A 128 10.78 3.39 -27.76
N MET A 129 11.26 4.52 -27.25
CA MET A 129 12.19 4.55 -26.12
C MET A 129 11.49 4.10 -24.81
N PHE A 130 10.30 4.61 -24.53
CA PHE A 130 9.52 4.18 -23.35
C PHE A 130 9.22 2.69 -23.40
N ASP A 131 8.79 2.15 -24.54
CA ASP A 131 8.46 0.74 -24.68
C ASP A 131 9.67 -0.14 -24.33
N LYS A 132 10.85 0.17 -24.86
CA LYS A 132 12.08 -0.57 -24.55
C LYS A 132 12.48 -0.47 -23.08
N MET A 133 12.32 0.72 -22.47
CA MET A 133 12.62 0.91 -21.05
C MET A 133 11.63 0.12 -20.18
N PHE A 134 10.35 0.15 -20.53
CA PHE A 134 9.30 -0.55 -19.79
C PHE A 134 9.48 -2.06 -19.88
N ASP A 135 9.76 -2.59 -21.08
CA ASP A 135 10.05 -4.01 -21.27
C ASP A 135 11.22 -4.46 -20.38
N HIS A 136 12.29 -3.66 -20.32
CA HIS A 136 13.45 -3.99 -19.48
C HIS A 136 13.12 -3.94 -17.98
N ILE A 137 12.36 -2.92 -17.52
CA ILE A 137 11.94 -2.80 -16.11
C ILE A 137 11.05 -3.97 -15.74
N ILE A 138 10.07 -4.31 -16.57
CA ILE A 138 9.14 -5.42 -16.33
C ILE A 138 9.91 -6.75 -16.27
N GLU A 139 10.81 -7.00 -17.23
CA GLU A 139 11.66 -8.21 -17.21
C GLU A 139 12.43 -8.35 -15.89
N LYS A 140 13.02 -7.25 -15.39
CA LYS A 140 13.78 -7.27 -14.14
C LYS A 140 12.89 -7.48 -12.92
N ASN A 141 11.69 -6.88 -12.91
CA ASN A 141 10.75 -7.08 -11.82
C ASN A 141 10.25 -8.54 -11.76
N LEU A 142 9.86 -9.10 -12.90
CA LEU A 142 9.36 -10.48 -12.99
C LEU A 142 10.45 -11.55 -12.75
N ALA A 143 11.72 -11.18 -12.85
CA ALA A 143 12.84 -12.08 -12.56
C ALA A 143 13.15 -12.20 -11.06
N GLN A 144 12.51 -11.40 -10.19
CA GLN A 144 12.70 -11.47 -8.74
C GLN A 144 11.88 -12.62 -8.12
N SER A 145 12.25 -12.97 -6.89
CA SER A 145 11.45 -13.93 -6.11
C SER A 145 10.11 -13.31 -5.72
N PHE A 146 9.02 -13.98 -6.00
CA PHE A 146 7.67 -13.50 -5.73
C PHE A 146 7.35 -13.57 -4.24
N VAL A 147 6.91 -12.42 -3.73
CA VAL A 147 6.50 -12.22 -2.34
C VAL A 147 5.25 -11.32 -2.29
N TYR A 148 4.68 -11.12 -1.10
CA TYR A 148 3.65 -10.09 -0.96
C TYR A 148 4.28 -8.70 -1.04
N VAL A 149 3.71 -7.87 -1.89
CA VAL A 149 4.12 -6.48 -2.15
C VAL A 149 2.97 -5.57 -1.74
N HIS A 150 3.25 -4.66 -0.83
CA HIS A 150 2.29 -3.66 -0.36
C HIS A 150 1.95 -2.61 -1.43
N ARG A 151 2.86 -2.37 -2.37
CA ARG A 151 2.90 -1.36 -3.43
C ARG A 151 3.20 0.06 -2.93
N ASP A 152 2.61 0.49 -1.83
CA ASP A 152 2.78 1.83 -1.27
C ASP A 152 3.41 1.80 0.14
N TYR A 153 4.44 0.95 0.35
CA TYR A 153 5.18 0.84 1.62
C TYR A 153 6.14 2.01 1.80
N MET A 154 5.62 3.11 2.27
CA MET A 154 6.35 4.36 2.39
C MET A 154 6.03 5.10 3.71
N PRO A 155 6.86 6.05 4.16
CA PRO A 155 6.70 6.72 5.46
C PRO A 155 5.33 7.34 5.75
N ARG A 156 4.58 7.76 4.72
CA ARG A 156 3.22 8.30 4.92
C ARG A 156 2.17 7.24 5.25
N ASN A 157 2.46 5.98 4.95
CA ASN A 157 1.55 4.84 5.16
C ASN A 157 1.99 3.95 6.32
N LEU A 158 2.97 4.43 7.11
CA LEU A 158 3.46 3.80 8.33
C LEU A 158 3.15 4.72 9.52
N MET A 159 2.26 4.26 10.40
CA MET A 159 1.87 4.99 11.59
C MET A 159 2.89 4.75 12.71
N LEU A 160 3.22 5.82 13.46
CA LEU A 160 4.09 5.72 14.61
C LEU A 160 3.29 5.16 15.79
N GLU A 161 3.69 4.01 16.29
CA GLU A 161 3.08 3.34 17.42
C GLU A 161 4.11 3.09 18.53
N GLU A 162 3.65 3.11 19.78
CA GLU A 162 4.51 2.75 20.94
C GLU A 162 4.77 1.25 21.02
N LYS A 163 3.81 0.44 20.57
CA LYS A 163 3.87 -1.01 20.55
C LYS A 163 3.59 -1.53 19.16
N ASP A 164 4.29 -2.62 18.81
CA ASP A 164 4.12 -3.27 17.50
C ASP A 164 4.30 -2.31 16.31
N ASN A 165 5.27 -1.38 16.44
CA ASN A 165 5.64 -0.39 15.44
C ASN A 165 6.22 -1.05 14.16
N PRO A 166 5.86 -0.59 12.95
CA PRO A 166 4.85 0.42 12.64
C PRO A 166 3.42 -0.12 12.57
N GLY A 167 2.43 0.77 12.76
CA GLY A 167 1.10 0.55 12.24
C GLY A 167 1.10 0.70 10.72
N ILE A 168 0.49 -0.23 9.99
CA ILE A 168 0.52 -0.26 8.51
C ILE A 168 -0.88 0.03 7.97
N ILE A 169 -0.98 0.99 7.05
CA ILE A 169 -2.23 1.39 6.39
C ILE A 169 -2.06 1.43 4.88
N ASP A 170 -3.16 1.60 4.14
CA ASP A 170 -3.17 1.74 2.67
C ASP A 170 -2.68 0.49 1.91
N PHE A 171 -3.04 -0.68 2.41
CA PHE A 171 -2.57 -2.00 1.95
C PHE A 171 -3.55 -2.73 1.02
N GLN A 172 -4.73 -2.17 0.76
CA GLN A 172 -5.82 -2.87 0.02
C GLN A 172 -5.44 -3.25 -1.42
N ASP A 173 -4.44 -2.60 -1.98
CA ASP A 173 -3.90 -2.86 -3.32
C ASP A 173 -2.70 -3.82 -3.33
N ALA A 174 -2.46 -4.52 -2.22
CA ALA A 174 -1.36 -5.47 -2.11
C ALA A 174 -1.47 -6.61 -3.13
N VAL A 175 -0.32 -7.06 -3.63
CA VAL A 175 -0.20 -8.08 -4.69
C VAL A 175 0.85 -9.13 -4.33
N TYR A 176 0.92 -10.18 -5.15
CA TYR A 176 1.95 -11.23 -5.10
C TYR A 176 2.83 -11.12 -6.34
N GLY A 177 4.12 -10.75 -6.17
CA GLY A 177 5.05 -10.55 -7.29
C GLY A 177 6.48 -10.36 -6.86
#